data_525c4af15c1f56b17ad1b0a05367d2d0
#
_entry.id   525c4af15c1f56b17ad1b0a05367d2d0
#
_cell.length_a   1.000
_cell.length_b   1.000
_cell.length_c   1.000
_cell.angle_alpha   90.00
_cell.angle_beta   90.00
_cell.angle_gamma   90.00
#
_symmetry.space_group_name_H-M   'P 1'
#
loop_
_entity.id
_entity.type
_entity.pdbx_description
1 polymer ?
#
loop_
_entity_poly.entity_id
_entity_poly.type
_entity_poly.pdbx_seq_one_letter_code
_entity_poly.pdbx_strand_id
1 'polypeptide(L)'
;MPTSPVFLPPLEDNALVVVFGGSGFLGRHIVRRLAKANYRIRVAVRRPNEALFVKTCGRVGQVEIVAANIRDDGSVVAALEGADAVVNTVGILYETGPQKFDAVQADGAARLAKAAADAGIDRFVQLSAIGADAASESHYARTKAQGEQAVQAQIANAHILRPSIVVGPEDDFFNRFAGMAMLAPALPLIGGGLTRYQPVTVYDVANAVAACLAGAQPGIYELGGPQEFSFRALMEMLLKQICRERLLLPLPFAAASVIAGFAQFMPKPLLTPDQLILLKSDNVTAADMPGFDALGLTPMPIEAILPDYLARYRPQGKKTA
;
A
#
# COMPACT_ATOMS: atom_id res chain seq x y z
N MET A 1 -9.82 -30.19 -7.47
CA MET A 1 -8.37 -30.30 -7.67
C MET A 1 -7.88 -28.89 -7.94
N PRO A 2 -6.87 -28.37 -7.26
CA PRO A 2 -6.32 -27.07 -7.62
C PRO A 2 -5.70 -27.23 -9.02
N THR A 3 -6.18 -26.43 -9.96
CA THR A 3 -5.59 -26.33 -11.30
C THR A 3 -4.19 -25.74 -11.12
N SER A 4 -3.17 -26.40 -11.69
CA SER A 4 -1.82 -25.84 -11.72
C SER A 4 -1.86 -24.43 -12.27
N PRO A 5 -1.08 -23.48 -11.73
CA PRO A 5 -1.07 -22.10 -12.22
C PRO A 5 -0.70 -22.10 -13.70
N VAL A 6 -1.59 -21.52 -14.51
CA VAL A 6 -1.35 -21.36 -15.94
C VAL A 6 -0.46 -20.13 -16.13
N PHE A 7 0.70 -20.33 -16.78
CA PHE A 7 1.56 -19.20 -17.13
C PHE A 7 0.85 -18.29 -18.15
N LEU A 8 0.52 -17.07 -17.72
CA LEU A 8 -0.07 -16.08 -18.62
C LEU A 8 1.04 -15.33 -19.37
N PRO A 9 0.94 -15.16 -20.71
CA PRO A 9 1.90 -14.35 -21.45
C PRO A 9 1.86 -12.89 -20.96
N PRO A 10 2.86 -12.04 -21.26
CA PRO A 10 2.80 -10.63 -20.95
C PRO A 10 1.51 -9.98 -21.47
N LEU A 11 0.99 -9.01 -20.73
CA LEU A 11 -0.16 -8.22 -21.18
C LEU A 11 0.24 -7.41 -22.43
N GLU A 12 -0.62 -7.37 -23.44
CA GLU A 12 -0.35 -6.69 -24.69
C GLU A 12 -0.17 -5.17 -24.51
N ASP A 13 0.58 -4.56 -25.40
CA ASP A 13 0.69 -3.11 -25.50
C ASP A 13 -0.69 -2.48 -25.68
N ASN A 14 -0.92 -1.34 -25.03
CA ASN A 14 -2.20 -0.62 -25.07
C ASN A 14 -3.40 -1.36 -24.45
N ALA A 15 -3.19 -2.47 -23.74
CA ALA A 15 -4.23 -3.13 -22.95
C ALA A 15 -4.80 -2.18 -21.89
N LEU A 16 -6.08 -2.35 -21.55
CA LEU A 16 -6.77 -1.52 -20.57
C LEU A 16 -6.62 -2.12 -19.16
N VAL A 17 -5.90 -1.43 -18.31
CA VAL A 17 -5.73 -1.78 -16.88
C VAL A 17 -6.62 -0.90 -16.02
N VAL A 18 -7.53 -1.50 -15.26
CA VAL A 18 -8.36 -0.77 -14.30
C VAL A 18 -7.68 -0.74 -12.94
N VAL A 19 -7.40 0.46 -12.41
CA VAL A 19 -6.75 0.65 -11.12
C VAL A 19 -7.75 1.20 -10.11
N PHE A 20 -8.28 0.34 -9.25
CA PHE A 20 -9.11 0.76 -8.12
C PHE A 20 -8.26 1.43 -7.06
N GLY A 21 -8.67 2.63 -6.63
CA GLY A 21 -7.88 3.43 -5.69
C GLY A 21 -6.69 4.16 -6.34
N GLY A 22 -6.66 4.29 -7.66
CA GLY A 22 -5.52 4.84 -8.42
C GLY A 22 -5.16 6.30 -8.11
N SER A 23 -5.97 7.05 -7.37
CA SER A 23 -5.63 8.40 -6.87
C SER A 23 -4.98 8.40 -5.48
N GLY A 24 -4.96 7.26 -4.79
CA GLY A 24 -4.29 7.09 -3.50
C GLY A 24 -2.77 7.17 -3.58
N PHE A 25 -2.10 7.03 -2.44
CA PHE A 25 -0.63 7.07 -2.36
C PHE A 25 0.02 6.01 -3.29
N LEU A 26 -0.23 4.73 -3.07
CA LEU A 26 0.29 3.66 -3.94
C LEU A 26 -0.26 3.80 -5.37
N GLY A 27 -1.57 4.01 -5.49
CA GLY A 27 -2.28 3.99 -6.77
C GLY A 27 -1.70 4.98 -7.79
N ARG A 28 -1.40 6.23 -7.41
CA ARG A 28 -0.84 7.24 -8.34
C ARG A 28 0.53 6.86 -8.91
N HIS A 29 1.37 6.21 -8.11
CA HIS A 29 2.68 5.74 -8.57
C HIS A 29 2.54 4.51 -9.47
N ILE A 30 1.61 3.62 -9.16
CA ILE A 30 1.26 2.49 -10.01
C ILE A 30 0.70 2.98 -11.36
N VAL A 31 -0.26 3.91 -11.35
CA VAL A 31 -0.79 4.54 -12.59
C VAL A 31 0.35 5.12 -13.43
N ARG A 32 1.26 5.88 -12.83
CA ARG A 32 2.42 6.46 -13.54
C ARG A 32 3.33 5.38 -14.11
N ARG A 33 3.59 4.31 -13.37
CA ARG A 33 4.46 3.21 -13.82
C ARG A 33 3.84 2.43 -14.97
N LEU A 34 2.53 2.13 -14.89
CA LEU A 34 1.79 1.42 -15.93
C LEU A 34 1.61 2.27 -17.19
N ALA A 35 1.42 3.59 -17.05
CA ALA A 35 1.39 4.50 -18.20
C ALA A 35 2.73 4.50 -18.95
N LYS A 36 3.86 4.47 -18.22
CA LYS A 36 5.21 4.32 -18.81
C LYS A 36 5.42 2.96 -19.48
N ALA A 37 4.68 1.92 -19.07
CA ALA A 37 4.68 0.61 -19.69
C ALA A 37 3.71 0.50 -20.88
N ASN A 38 3.20 1.64 -21.37
CA ASN A 38 2.34 1.77 -22.54
C ASN A 38 0.91 1.19 -22.40
N TYR A 39 0.44 0.91 -21.19
CA TYR A 39 -0.95 0.53 -20.95
C TYR A 39 -1.91 1.72 -21.00
N ARG A 40 -3.15 1.51 -21.44
CA ARG A 40 -4.27 2.41 -21.18
C ARG A 40 -4.73 2.17 -19.74
N ILE A 41 -5.11 3.23 -19.04
CA ILE A 41 -5.42 3.11 -17.61
C ILE A 41 -6.77 3.75 -17.33
N ARG A 42 -7.64 2.98 -16.68
CA ARG A 42 -8.87 3.48 -16.10
C ARG A 42 -8.71 3.54 -14.58
N VAL A 43 -8.72 4.75 -14.06
CA VAL A 43 -8.60 5.02 -12.61
C VAL A 43 -10.00 5.05 -12.01
N ALA A 44 -10.33 3.99 -11.25
CA ALA A 44 -11.62 3.81 -10.60
C ALA A 44 -11.58 4.39 -9.18
N VAL A 45 -12.28 5.50 -8.93
CA VAL A 45 -12.25 6.24 -7.66
C VAL A 45 -13.62 6.77 -7.26
N ARG A 46 -13.84 6.96 -5.96
CA ARG A 46 -15.12 7.46 -5.43
C ARG A 46 -15.40 8.93 -5.78
N ARG A 47 -14.36 9.73 -5.96
CA ARG A 47 -14.44 11.17 -6.21
C ARG A 47 -13.55 11.55 -7.39
N PRO A 48 -14.05 11.43 -8.63
CA PRO A 48 -13.27 11.67 -9.84
C PRO A 48 -12.66 13.07 -9.90
N ASN A 49 -13.39 14.09 -9.44
CA ASN A 49 -12.92 15.48 -9.46
C ASN A 49 -11.68 15.72 -8.59
N GLU A 50 -11.53 14.98 -7.47
CA GLU A 50 -10.36 15.06 -6.60
C GLU A 50 -9.15 14.28 -7.18
N ALA A 51 -9.37 13.49 -8.23
CA ALA A 51 -8.37 12.63 -8.86
C ALA A 51 -7.80 13.17 -10.18
N LEU A 52 -8.19 14.38 -10.62
CA LEU A 52 -7.81 14.92 -11.94
C LEU A 52 -6.29 14.97 -12.16
N PHE A 53 -5.50 15.12 -11.10
CA PHE A 53 -4.04 15.14 -11.17
C PHE A 53 -3.44 13.84 -11.73
N VAL A 54 -4.12 12.70 -11.64
CA VAL A 54 -3.59 11.43 -12.18
C VAL A 54 -3.58 11.40 -13.72
N LYS A 55 -4.34 12.28 -14.39
CA LYS A 55 -4.29 12.41 -15.85
C LYS A 55 -2.91 12.81 -16.36
N THR A 56 -2.13 13.52 -15.53
CA THR A 56 -0.76 13.92 -15.85
C THR A 56 0.27 12.78 -15.73
N CYS A 57 -0.15 11.60 -15.26
CA CYS A 57 0.73 10.43 -15.13
C CYS A 57 1.02 9.75 -16.48
N GLY A 58 0.18 9.99 -17.51
CA GLY A 58 0.31 9.41 -18.84
C GLY A 58 0.19 10.45 -19.96
N ARG A 59 0.18 9.96 -21.19
CA ARG A 59 -0.06 10.78 -22.40
C ARG A 59 -1.54 11.21 -22.48
N VAL A 60 -1.84 12.18 -23.34
CA VAL A 60 -3.22 12.61 -23.60
C VAL A 60 -4.07 11.41 -24.04
N GLY A 61 -5.18 11.19 -23.36
CA GLY A 61 -6.10 10.06 -23.63
C GLY A 61 -5.69 8.72 -23.04
N GLN A 62 -4.48 8.58 -22.47
CA GLN A 62 -3.98 7.32 -21.92
C GLN A 62 -4.57 7.00 -20.54
N VAL A 63 -4.92 8.00 -19.75
CA VAL A 63 -5.45 7.86 -18.39
C VAL A 63 -6.85 8.47 -18.33
N GLU A 64 -7.85 7.64 -18.15
CA GLU A 64 -9.24 8.04 -17.87
C GLU A 64 -9.57 7.88 -16.38
N ILE A 65 -10.54 8.65 -15.90
CA ILE A 65 -11.00 8.58 -14.51
C ILE A 65 -12.48 8.31 -14.50
N VAL A 66 -12.90 7.28 -13.76
CA VAL A 66 -14.31 6.90 -13.63
C VAL A 66 -14.74 6.91 -12.17
N ALA A 67 -16.02 7.19 -11.94
CA ALA A 67 -16.63 7.07 -10.63
C ALA A 67 -16.88 5.60 -10.32
N ALA A 68 -16.26 5.09 -9.25
CA ALA A 68 -16.51 3.74 -8.77
C ALA A 68 -16.33 3.66 -7.26
N ASN A 69 -17.21 2.91 -6.60
CA ASN A 69 -17.12 2.61 -5.19
C ASN A 69 -17.02 1.10 -5.02
N ILE A 70 -15.91 0.61 -4.47
CA ILE A 70 -15.67 -0.83 -4.27
C ILE A 70 -16.76 -1.53 -3.43
N ARG A 71 -17.62 -0.77 -2.75
CA ARG A 71 -18.76 -1.26 -1.96
C ARG A 71 -20.08 -1.27 -2.74
N ASP A 72 -20.07 -0.92 -4.03
CA ASP A 72 -21.24 -0.83 -4.90
C ASP A 72 -21.04 -1.68 -6.15
N ASP A 73 -21.86 -2.72 -6.30
CA ASP A 73 -21.72 -3.73 -7.36
C ASP A 73 -21.85 -3.11 -8.74
N GLY A 74 -22.84 -2.23 -8.96
CA GLY A 74 -23.10 -1.63 -10.27
C GLY A 74 -21.93 -0.77 -10.73
N SER A 75 -21.35 0.03 -9.84
CA SER A 75 -20.22 0.88 -10.18
C SER A 75 -18.92 0.08 -10.40
N VAL A 76 -18.76 -1.06 -9.71
CA VAL A 76 -17.61 -1.97 -9.93
C VAL A 76 -17.71 -2.61 -11.31
N VAL A 77 -18.88 -3.17 -11.67
CA VAL A 77 -19.11 -3.79 -12.99
C VAL A 77 -18.88 -2.78 -14.11
N ALA A 78 -19.47 -1.59 -14.01
CA ALA A 78 -19.30 -0.54 -15.02
C ALA A 78 -17.84 -0.10 -15.18
N ALA A 79 -17.06 -0.07 -14.10
CA ALA A 79 -15.65 0.29 -14.18
C ALA A 79 -14.79 -0.78 -14.88
N LEU A 80 -15.22 -2.04 -14.89
CA LEU A 80 -14.51 -3.16 -15.50
C LEU A 80 -14.83 -3.37 -16.99
N GLU A 81 -15.79 -2.64 -17.55
CA GLU A 81 -16.19 -2.82 -18.95
C GLU A 81 -15.00 -2.67 -19.92
N GLY A 82 -14.72 -3.71 -20.70
CA GLY A 82 -13.63 -3.76 -21.67
C GLY A 82 -12.22 -3.79 -21.06
N ALA A 83 -12.08 -4.14 -19.78
CA ALA A 83 -10.80 -4.22 -19.11
C ALA A 83 -10.08 -5.55 -19.41
N ASP A 84 -8.76 -5.49 -19.57
CA ASP A 84 -7.87 -6.65 -19.75
C ASP A 84 -7.22 -7.08 -18.42
N ALA A 85 -7.10 -6.17 -17.47
CA ALA A 85 -6.51 -6.45 -16.16
C ALA A 85 -7.03 -5.51 -15.06
N VAL A 86 -6.93 -5.97 -13.81
CA VAL A 86 -7.34 -5.23 -12.61
C VAL A 86 -6.20 -5.11 -11.63
N VAL A 87 -6.04 -3.92 -11.08
CA VAL A 87 -5.16 -3.67 -9.92
C VAL A 87 -5.99 -3.06 -8.80
N ASN A 88 -6.09 -3.78 -7.68
CA ASN A 88 -6.78 -3.29 -6.50
C ASN A 88 -5.79 -2.70 -5.48
N THR A 89 -5.79 -1.39 -5.35
CA THR A 89 -4.99 -0.66 -4.35
C THR A 89 -5.85 -0.10 -3.22
N VAL A 90 -7.14 -0.45 -3.19
CA VAL A 90 -8.06 0.07 -2.18
C VAL A 90 -7.75 -0.54 -0.82
N GLY A 91 -7.51 0.31 0.15
CA GLY A 91 -7.28 -0.07 1.53
C GLY A 91 -7.44 1.14 2.45
N ILE A 92 -7.69 0.88 3.72
CA ILE A 92 -7.79 1.89 4.77
C ILE A 92 -6.91 1.47 5.95
N LEU A 93 -6.34 2.43 6.66
CA LEU A 93 -5.50 2.20 7.85
C LEU A 93 -6.26 2.36 9.17
N TYR A 94 -7.45 2.92 9.11
CA TYR A 94 -8.38 3.08 10.23
C TYR A 94 -9.80 3.25 9.69
N GLU A 95 -10.77 2.98 10.53
CA GLU A 95 -12.18 3.05 10.16
C GLU A 95 -12.77 4.45 10.33
N THR A 96 -13.59 4.91 9.39
CA THR A 96 -14.33 6.18 9.47
C THR A 96 -15.69 6.06 8.81
N GLY A 97 -16.76 6.35 9.54
CA GLY A 97 -18.12 6.26 9.01
C GLY A 97 -18.38 4.93 8.32
N PRO A 98 -18.83 4.93 7.05
CA PRO A 98 -19.09 3.70 6.29
C PRO A 98 -17.82 3.01 5.75
N GLN A 99 -16.62 3.59 5.93
CA GLN A 99 -15.35 2.96 5.59
C GLN A 99 -14.94 2.03 6.73
N LYS A 100 -15.40 0.78 6.68
CA LYS A 100 -15.09 -0.28 7.64
C LYS A 100 -14.10 -1.25 7.00
N PHE A 101 -13.26 -1.89 7.82
CA PHE A 101 -12.28 -2.85 7.33
C PHE A 101 -12.97 -3.98 6.55
N ASP A 102 -14.03 -4.59 7.11
CA ASP A 102 -14.79 -5.64 6.43
C ASP A 102 -15.33 -5.15 5.08
N ALA A 103 -16.06 -4.03 5.08
CA ALA A 103 -16.74 -3.51 3.89
C ALA A 103 -15.78 -3.10 2.75
N VAL A 104 -14.53 -2.72 3.08
CA VAL A 104 -13.56 -2.19 2.10
C VAL A 104 -12.51 -3.23 1.74
N GLN A 105 -11.93 -3.93 2.72
CA GLN A 105 -10.78 -4.81 2.51
C GLN A 105 -11.19 -6.25 2.25
N ALA A 106 -12.22 -6.78 2.93
CA ALA A 106 -12.74 -8.13 2.72
C ALA A 106 -13.83 -8.13 1.63
N ASP A 107 -15.01 -7.57 1.91
CA ASP A 107 -16.15 -7.58 0.99
C ASP A 107 -15.87 -6.84 -0.31
N GLY A 108 -15.16 -5.71 -0.23
CA GLY A 108 -14.77 -4.92 -1.40
C GLY A 108 -13.85 -5.69 -2.34
N ALA A 109 -12.83 -6.37 -1.80
CA ALA A 109 -11.93 -7.21 -2.59
C ALA A 109 -12.68 -8.43 -3.19
N ALA A 110 -13.54 -9.07 -2.41
CA ALA A 110 -14.37 -10.20 -2.86
C ALA A 110 -15.29 -9.79 -4.02
N ARG A 111 -15.98 -8.65 -3.87
CA ARG A 111 -16.85 -8.07 -4.91
C ARG A 111 -16.11 -7.79 -6.19
N LEU A 112 -14.95 -7.13 -6.07
CA LEU A 112 -14.14 -6.78 -7.23
C LEU A 112 -13.60 -8.02 -7.94
N ALA A 113 -13.13 -9.02 -7.18
CA ALA A 113 -12.64 -10.27 -7.74
C ALA A 113 -13.75 -11.06 -8.46
N LYS A 114 -14.96 -11.14 -7.84
CA LYS A 114 -16.12 -11.76 -8.46
C LYS A 114 -16.50 -11.06 -9.76
N ALA A 115 -16.61 -9.74 -9.75
CA ALA A 115 -16.96 -8.97 -10.95
C ALA A 115 -15.90 -9.11 -12.06
N ALA A 116 -14.62 -9.18 -11.71
CA ALA A 116 -13.54 -9.43 -12.66
C ALA A 116 -13.65 -10.84 -13.25
N ALA A 117 -13.88 -11.87 -12.43
CA ALA A 117 -14.08 -13.24 -12.90
C ALA A 117 -15.33 -13.37 -13.83
N ASP A 118 -16.45 -12.76 -13.45
CA ASP A 118 -17.68 -12.73 -14.25
C ASP A 118 -17.47 -12.03 -15.61
N ALA A 119 -16.53 -11.05 -15.66
CA ALA A 119 -16.14 -10.36 -16.91
C ALA A 119 -15.04 -11.10 -17.70
N GLY A 120 -14.58 -12.27 -17.24
CA GLY A 120 -13.53 -13.04 -17.90
C GLY A 120 -12.12 -12.45 -17.72
N ILE A 121 -11.91 -11.57 -16.74
CA ILE A 121 -10.60 -10.97 -16.44
C ILE A 121 -9.85 -11.89 -15.49
N ASP A 122 -8.78 -12.51 -15.96
CA ASP A 122 -7.93 -13.45 -15.21
C ASP A 122 -6.63 -12.83 -14.67
N ARG A 123 -6.34 -11.57 -15.05
CA ARG A 123 -5.18 -10.79 -14.59
C ARG A 123 -5.56 -9.84 -13.48
N PHE A 124 -5.26 -10.25 -12.27
CA PHE A 124 -5.64 -9.49 -11.07
C PHE A 124 -4.43 -9.30 -10.14
N VAL A 125 -4.16 -8.07 -9.74
CA VAL A 125 -3.14 -7.74 -8.75
C VAL A 125 -3.80 -7.12 -7.53
N GLN A 126 -3.69 -7.78 -6.37
CA GLN A 126 -4.22 -7.33 -5.09
C GLN A 126 -3.10 -6.74 -4.23
N LEU A 127 -3.21 -5.49 -3.82
CA LEU A 127 -2.35 -4.91 -2.79
C LEU A 127 -2.87 -5.30 -1.40
N SER A 128 -2.06 -6.09 -0.69
CA SER A 128 -2.28 -6.50 0.69
C SER A 128 -1.24 -5.84 1.62
N ALA A 129 -0.78 -6.53 2.64
CA ALA A 129 0.28 -6.09 3.54
C ALA A 129 0.96 -7.29 4.22
N ILE A 130 2.24 -7.18 4.59
CA ILE A 130 2.90 -8.14 5.48
C ILE A 130 2.10 -8.24 6.78
N GLY A 131 1.96 -9.47 7.30
CA GLY A 131 1.17 -9.76 8.49
C GLY A 131 -0.33 -9.95 8.23
N ALA A 132 -0.78 -10.04 6.96
CA ALA A 132 -2.13 -10.47 6.64
C ALA A 132 -2.33 -11.93 7.10
N ASP A 133 -3.19 -12.12 8.13
CA ASP A 133 -3.43 -13.41 8.77
C ASP A 133 -4.89 -13.49 9.26
N ALA A 134 -5.61 -14.53 8.84
CA ALA A 134 -7.00 -14.75 9.20
C ALA A 134 -7.21 -15.04 10.70
N ALA A 135 -6.18 -15.50 11.40
CA ALA A 135 -6.18 -15.78 12.84
C ALA A 135 -5.66 -14.62 13.70
N SER A 136 -5.21 -13.51 13.08
CA SER A 136 -4.66 -12.35 13.80
C SER A 136 -5.66 -11.73 14.79
N GLU A 137 -5.17 -11.22 15.91
CA GLU A 137 -5.96 -10.37 16.81
C GLU A 137 -6.31 -9.01 16.17
N SER A 138 -5.51 -8.54 15.20
CA SER A 138 -5.78 -7.30 14.46
C SER A 138 -6.90 -7.49 13.44
N HIS A 139 -7.92 -6.64 13.52
CA HIS A 139 -9.02 -6.63 12.55
C HIS A 139 -8.55 -6.25 11.14
N TYR A 140 -7.61 -5.31 11.05
CA TYR A 140 -6.95 -4.95 9.79
C TYR A 140 -6.30 -6.19 9.14
N ALA A 141 -5.48 -6.93 9.89
CA ALA A 141 -4.76 -8.09 9.36
C ALA A 141 -5.73 -9.22 8.93
N ARG A 142 -6.77 -9.48 9.74
CA ARG A 142 -7.80 -10.47 9.37
C ARG A 142 -8.52 -10.12 8.08
N THR A 143 -8.97 -8.87 7.94
CA THR A 143 -9.73 -8.44 6.74
C THR A 143 -8.85 -8.39 5.49
N LYS A 144 -7.54 -8.11 5.65
CA LYS A 144 -6.59 -8.26 4.54
C LYS A 144 -6.48 -9.71 4.08
N ALA A 145 -6.30 -10.65 5.00
CA ALA A 145 -6.23 -12.08 4.68
C ALA A 145 -7.54 -12.60 4.06
N GLN A 146 -8.70 -12.18 4.58
CA GLN A 146 -10.00 -12.53 3.99
C GLN A 146 -10.13 -12.01 2.56
N GLY A 147 -9.69 -10.78 2.30
CA GLY A 147 -9.66 -10.22 0.94
C GLY A 147 -8.76 -11.00 -0.01
N GLU A 148 -7.57 -11.42 0.45
CA GLU A 148 -6.66 -12.28 -0.32
C GLU A 148 -7.32 -13.62 -0.67
N GLN A 149 -7.90 -14.29 0.32
CA GLN A 149 -8.58 -15.58 0.15
C GLN A 149 -9.74 -15.45 -0.85
N ALA A 150 -10.55 -14.39 -0.73
CA ALA A 150 -11.66 -14.14 -1.63
C ALA A 150 -11.20 -13.91 -3.08
N VAL A 151 -10.10 -13.18 -3.29
CA VAL A 151 -9.49 -12.97 -4.60
C VAL A 151 -9.00 -14.29 -5.19
N GLN A 152 -8.23 -15.08 -4.44
CA GLN A 152 -7.69 -16.35 -4.90
C GLN A 152 -8.77 -17.40 -5.20
N ALA A 153 -9.90 -17.34 -4.47
CA ALA A 153 -11.05 -18.24 -4.72
C ALA A 153 -11.75 -17.94 -6.05
N GLN A 154 -11.72 -16.70 -6.54
CA GLN A 154 -12.35 -16.29 -7.80
C GLN A 154 -11.36 -16.32 -8.98
N ILE A 155 -10.10 -15.98 -8.75
CA ILE A 155 -9.08 -15.77 -9.80
C ILE A 155 -7.83 -16.56 -9.43
N ALA A 156 -7.68 -17.76 -10.00
CA ALA A 156 -6.57 -18.66 -9.71
C ALA A 156 -5.18 -18.05 -10.06
N ASN A 157 -5.12 -17.18 -11.06
CA ASN A 157 -3.91 -16.51 -11.52
C ASN A 157 -3.67 -15.14 -10.86
N ALA A 158 -4.34 -14.86 -9.72
CA ALA A 158 -4.14 -13.60 -9.02
C ALA A 158 -2.74 -13.46 -8.42
N HIS A 159 -2.21 -12.25 -8.45
CA HIS A 159 -1.00 -11.86 -7.73
C HIS A 159 -1.43 -11.12 -6.46
N ILE A 160 -0.94 -11.57 -5.32
CA ILE A 160 -1.13 -10.92 -4.03
C ILE A 160 0.20 -10.31 -3.62
N LEU A 161 0.25 -8.99 -3.51
CA LEU A 161 1.46 -8.27 -3.10
C LEU A 161 1.29 -7.80 -1.66
N ARG A 162 2.15 -8.29 -0.77
CA ARG A 162 2.21 -7.93 0.66
C ARG A 162 3.42 -7.03 0.93
N PRO A 163 3.33 -5.72 0.72
CA PRO A 163 4.43 -4.83 1.07
C PRO A 163 4.59 -4.69 2.60
N SER A 164 5.82 -4.46 3.04
CA SER A 164 6.12 -3.85 4.33
C SER A 164 5.64 -2.39 4.33
N ILE A 165 6.05 -1.58 5.32
CA ILE A 165 5.71 -0.15 5.27
C ILE A 165 6.25 0.46 3.98
N VAL A 166 5.34 1.10 3.22
CA VAL A 166 5.70 1.74 1.96
C VAL A 166 6.04 3.20 2.20
N VAL A 167 7.19 3.62 1.70
CA VAL A 167 7.70 4.99 1.85
C VAL A 167 7.76 5.72 0.51
N GLY A 168 7.51 7.03 0.54
CA GLY A 168 7.50 7.89 -0.64
C GLY A 168 6.92 9.27 -0.39
N PRO A 169 6.84 10.12 -1.42
CA PRO A 169 6.49 11.55 -1.26
C PRO A 169 5.19 11.84 -0.52
N GLU A 170 4.21 10.94 -0.62
CA GLU A 170 2.88 11.07 0.00
C GLU A 170 2.61 10.01 1.07
N ASP A 171 3.67 9.35 1.61
CA ASP A 171 3.50 8.35 2.66
C ASP A 171 2.89 8.93 3.95
N ASP A 172 2.21 8.09 4.70
CA ASP A 172 1.65 8.48 5.99
C ASP A 172 2.58 8.13 7.16
N PHE A 173 3.75 7.53 6.89
CA PHE A 173 4.72 7.15 7.92
C PHE A 173 5.72 8.29 8.18
N PHE A 174 6.67 8.53 7.31
CA PHE A 174 7.69 9.56 7.51
C PHE A 174 7.11 10.97 7.52
N ASN A 175 6.13 11.25 6.64
CA ASN A 175 5.48 12.57 6.62
C ASN A 175 4.76 12.89 7.92
N ARG A 176 4.11 11.90 8.55
CA ARG A 176 3.42 12.08 9.84
C ARG A 176 4.42 12.40 10.95
N PHE A 177 5.48 11.59 11.10
CA PHE A 177 6.49 11.81 12.14
C PHE A 177 7.32 13.07 11.87
N ALA A 178 7.61 13.42 10.62
CA ALA A 178 8.23 14.69 10.26
C ALA A 178 7.36 15.89 10.67
N GLY A 179 6.05 15.82 10.41
CA GLY A 179 5.10 16.84 10.84
C GLY A 179 5.05 16.97 12.37
N MET A 180 5.06 15.85 13.10
CA MET A 180 5.15 15.88 14.57
C MET A 180 6.46 16.51 15.05
N ALA A 181 7.60 16.17 14.44
CA ALA A 181 8.90 16.72 14.77
C ALA A 181 9.04 18.23 14.50
N MET A 182 8.17 18.82 13.67
CA MET A 182 8.12 20.27 13.49
C MET A 182 7.53 20.97 14.69
N LEU A 183 6.55 20.35 15.38
CA LEU A 183 5.74 20.98 16.41
C LEU A 183 6.15 20.52 17.83
N ALA A 184 6.50 19.24 17.99
CA ALA A 184 6.78 18.66 19.28
C ALA A 184 8.30 18.58 19.57
N PRO A 185 8.73 18.75 20.84
CA PRO A 185 10.13 18.60 21.24
C PRO A 185 10.59 17.14 21.33
N ALA A 186 9.64 16.20 21.29
CA ALA A 186 9.90 14.78 21.40
C ALA A 186 9.01 13.95 20.48
N LEU A 187 9.50 12.77 20.07
CA LEU A 187 8.75 11.76 19.35
C LEU A 187 8.58 10.50 20.20
N PRO A 188 7.40 9.88 20.25
CA PRO A 188 7.15 8.67 21.01
C PRO A 188 7.73 7.45 20.30
N LEU A 189 8.48 6.62 21.03
CA LEU A 189 8.91 5.29 20.60
C LEU A 189 8.06 4.22 21.28
N ILE A 190 6.97 3.82 20.63
CA ILE A 190 6.08 2.78 21.15
C ILE A 190 6.87 1.48 21.31
N GLY A 191 6.70 0.77 22.44
CA GLY A 191 7.46 -0.43 22.74
C GLY A 191 8.97 -0.23 22.80
N GLY A 192 9.45 1.01 23.10
CA GLY A 192 10.87 1.35 23.07
C GLY A 192 11.45 1.51 21.64
N GLY A 193 10.64 1.35 20.62
CA GLY A 193 11.07 1.44 19.22
C GLY A 193 11.81 0.20 18.72
N LEU A 194 11.55 -0.97 19.30
CA LEU A 194 12.27 -2.20 19.00
C LEU A 194 11.70 -2.97 17.81
N THR A 195 10.43 -2.79 17.50
CA THR A 195 9.75 -3.42 16.35
C THR A 195 10.54 -3.18 15.07
N ARG A 196 10.82 -4.25 14.32
CA ARG A 196 11.57 -4.20 13.07
C ARG A 196 10.65 -4.02 11.87
N TYR A 197 11.13 -3.27 10.91
CA TYR A 197 10.50 -3.02 9.63
C TYR A 197 11.49 -3.23 8.51
N GLN A 198 10.98 -3.62 7.35
CA GLN A 198 11.74 -3.73 6.11
C GLN A 198 11.14 -2.79 5.05
N PRO A 199 11.28 -1.46 5.27
CA PRO A 199 10.55 -0.47 4.48
C PRO A 199 10.92 -0.55 3.00
N VAL A 200 9.90 -0.44 2.15
CA VAL A 200 10.01 -0.53 0.69
C VAL A 200 9.60 0.78 0.03
N THR A 201 10.24 1.14 -1.09
CA THR A 201 9.85 2.36 -1.80
C THR A 201 8.55 2.15 -2.58
N VAL A 202 7.75 3.19 -2.69
CA VAL A 202 6.52 3.17 -3.51
C VAL A 202 6.81 2.89 -4.98
N TYR A 203 8.01 3.21 -5.44
CA TYR A 203 8.45 2.96 -6.81
C TYR A 203 8.70 1.48 -7.06
N ASP A 204 9.28 0.77 -6.09
CA ASP A 204 9.52 -0.67 -6.18
C ASP A 204 8.21 -1.45 -6.12
N VAL A 205 7.26 -1.04 -5.27
CA VAL A 205 5.91 -1.63 -5.27
C VAL A 205 5.22 -1.42 -6.62
N ALA A 206 5.35 -0.24 -7.23
CA ALA A 206 4.80 0.02 -8.56
C ALA A 206 5.49 -0.81 -9.66
N ASN A 207 6.80 -1.05 -9.54
CA ASN A 207 7.53 -1.96 -10.43
C ASN A 207 7.08 -3.41 -10.25
N ALA A 208 6.84 -3.88 -9.03
CA ALA A 208 6.30 -5.21 -8.75
C ALA A 208 4.93 -5.42 -9.41
N VAL A 209 4.02 -4.44 -9.30
CA VAL A 209 2.73 -4.49 -10.02
C VAL A 209 2.92 -4.61 -11.52
N ALA A 210 3.85 -3.83 -12.10
CA ALA A 210 4.14 -3.90 -13.53
C ALA A 210 4.72 -5.26 -13.94
N ALA A 211 5.59 -5.86 -13.12
CA ALA A 211 6.14 -7.20 -13.35
C ALA A 211 5.05 -8.29 -13.32
N CYS A 212 4.10 -8.19 -12.39
CA CYS A 212 2.94 -9.09 -12.35
C CYS A 212 2.13 -9.05 -13.66
N LEU A 213 1.86 -7.87 -14.19
CA LEU A 213 1.14 -7.70 -15.45
C LEU A 213 1.99 -8.09 -16.67
N ALA A 214 3.31 -8.04 -16.56
CA ALA A 214 4.24 -8.47 -17.60
C ALA A 214 4.48 -10.00 -17.64
N GLY A 215 3.72 -10.79 -16.86
CA GLY A 215 3.76 -12.25 -16.93
C GLY A 215 4.59 -12.93 -15.84
N ALA A 216 4.81 -12.28 -14.70
CA ALA A 216 5.36 -12.96 -13.53
C ALA A 216 4.45 -14.13 -13.09
N GLN A 217 5.01 -15.09 -12.35
CA GLN A 217 4.24 -16.23 -11.82
C GLN A 217 3.13 -15.73 -10.87
N PRO A 218 1.89 -16.24 -10.99
CA PRO A 218 0.85 -15.95 -10.01
C PRO A 218 1.23 -16.45 -8.62
N GLY A 219 0.80 -15.73 -7.58
CA GLY A 219 1.08 -16.13 -6.21
C GLY A 219 1.10 -14.97 -5.22
N ILE A 220 1.55 -15.27 -4.00
CA ILE A 220 1.71 -14.28 -2.92
C ILE A 220 3.18 -13.90 -2.85
N TYR A 221 3.45 -12.59 -2.82
CA TYR A 221 4.79 -12.01 -2.75
C TYR A 221 4.89 -11.07 -1.57
N GLU A 222 5.90 -11.23 -0.73
CA GLU A 222 6.22 -10.28 0.33
C GLU A 222 7.28 -9.28 -0.16
N LEU A 223 6.95 -7.99 -0.09
CA LEU A 223 7.76 -6.93 -0.66
C LEU A 223 8.42 -6.12 0.44
N GLY A 224 9.64 -6.50 0.82
CA GLY A 224 10.51 -5.75 1.70
C GLY A 224 11.59 -5.00 0.93
N GLY A 225 12.08 -3.90 1.47
CA GLY A 225 13.27 -3.23 0.96
C GLY A 225 14.55 -4.04 1.24
N PRO A 226 15.73 -3.55 0.81
CA PRO A 226 16.98 -4.31 0.93
C PRO A 226 17.51 -4.40 2.38
N GLN A 227 16.95 -3.62 3.31
CA GLN A 227 17.45 -3.52 4.69
C GLN A 227 16.32 -3.49 5.71
N GLU A 228 16.59 -4.07 6.87
CA GLU A 228 15.72 -4.02 8.03
C GLU A 228 16.17 -2.91 8.99
N PHE A 229 15.20 -2.23 9.59
CA PHE A 229 15.42 -1.17 10.56
C PHE A 229 14.51 -1.34 11.77
N SER A 230 15.00 -1.04 12.96
CA SER A 230 14.11 -0.85 14.10
C SER A 230 13.31 0.46 13.93
N PHE A 231 12.17 0.56 14.56
CA PHE A 231 11.38 1.80 14.55
C PHE A 231 12.21 2.99 15.08
N ARG A 232 13.06 2.76 16.09
CA ARG A 232 14.01 3.77 16.58
C ARG A 232 14.96 4.23 15.48
N ALA A 233 15.60 3.30 14.77
CA ALA A 233 16.53 3.64 13.68
C ALA A 233 15.85 4.45 12.56
N LEU A 234 14.59 4.13 12.23
CA LEU A 234 13.80 4.91 11.27
C LEU A 234 13.54 6.34 11.78
N MET A 235 13.27 6.53 13.07
CA MET A 235 13.09 7.86 13.65
C MET A 235 14.38 8.66 13.70
N GLU A 236 15.50 8.03 14.02
CA GLU A 236 16.83 8.65 13.97
C GLU A 236 17.19 9.08 12.53
N MET A 237 16.94 8.20 11.55
CA MET A 237 17.11 8.50 10.12
C MET A 237 16.22 9.68 9.70
N LEU A 238 14.95 9.69 10.08
CA LEU A 238 14.05 10.81 9.83
C LEU A 238 14.60 12.12 10.36
N LEU A 239 14.98 12.17 11.65
CA LEU A 239 15.47 13.39 12.29
C LEU A 239 16.75 13.91 11.64
N LYS A 240 17.64 13.00 11.22
CA LYS A 240 18.84 13.34 10.44
C LYS A 240 18.45 13.97 9.10
N GLN A 241 17.50 13.38 8.36
CA GLN A 241 17.07 13.88 7.06
C GLN A 241 16.42 15.26 7.12
N ILE A 242 15.63 15.52 8.18
CA ILE A 242 14.97 16.82 8.34
C ILE A 242 15.81 17.85 9.14
N CYS A 243 17.08 17.51 9.48
CA CYS A 243 18.01 18.36 10.23
C CYS A 243 17.41 18.93 11.54
N ARG A 244 16.72 18.07 12.31
CA ARG A 244 16.11 18.42 13.59
C ARG A 244 16.55 17.48 14.68
N GLU A 245 16.85 18.02 15.86
CA GLU A 245 17.11 17.25 17.08
C GLU A 245 15.84 17.18 17.91
N ARG A 246 15.37 15.98 18.20
CA ARG A 246 14.20 15.71 19.04
C ARG A 246 14.48 14.55 19.97
N LEU A 247 13.91 14.62 21.16
CA LEU A 247 14.02 13.51 22.10
C LEU A 247 13.18 12.33 21.58
N LEU A 248 13.77 11.16 21.61
CA LEU A 248 13.07 9.90 21.31
C LEU A 248 12.67 9.25 22.64
N LEU A 249 11.39 9.40 23.01
CA LEU A 249 10.88 8.96 24.31
C LEU A 249 10.28 7.57 24.23
N PRO A 250 10.83 6.57 24.93
CA PRO A 250 10.23 5.25 25.03
C PRO A 250 8.83 5.33 25.64
N LEU A 251 7.83 4.80 24.93
CA LEU A 251 6.44 4.75 25.37
C LEU A 251 6.04 3.28 25.53
N PRO A 252 5.84 2.78 26.77
CA PRO A 252 5.39 1.41 27.00
C PRO A 252 4.04 1.14 26.34
N PHE A 253 3.80 -0.11 25.88
CA PHE A 253 2.55 -0.49 25.22
C PHE A 253 1.30 -0.21 26.09
N ALA A 254 1.39 -0.38 27.40
CA ALA A 254 0.29 -0.08 28.31
C ALA A 254 -0.12 1.40 28.25
N ALA A 255 0.85 2.33 28.28
CA ALA A 255 0.57 3.77 28.15
C ALA A 255 0.07 4.12 26.73
N ALA A 256 0.67 3.52 25.71
CA ALA A 256 0.24 3.69 24.33
C ALA A 256 -1.21 3.20 24.10
N SER A 257 -1.65 2.14 24.80
CA SER A 257 -3.02 1.62 24.72
C SER A 257 -4.04 2.61 25.26
N VAL A 258 -3.73 3.29 26.37
CA VAL A 258 -4.61 4.35 26.91
C VAL A 258 -4.72 5.51 25.91
N ILE A 259 -3.59 5.95 25.34
CA ILE A 259 -3.58 7.04 24.36
C ILE A 259 -4.39 6.63 23.11
N ALA A 260 -4.19 5.43 22.58
CA ALA A 260 -4.91 4.92 21.41
C ALA A 260 -6.41 4.82 21.66
N GLY A 261 -6.82 4.41 22.87
CA GLY A 261 -8.22 4.35 23.28
C GLY A 261 -8.94 5.69 23.16
N PHE A 262 -8.27 6.80 23.46
CA PHE A 262 -8.81 8.15 23.27
C PHE A 262 -8.61 8.68 21.85
N ALA A 263 -7.42 8.45 21.27
CA ALA A 263 -7.06 9.00 19.96
C ALA A 263 -7.92 8.45 18.80
N GLN A 264 -8.47 7.22 18.93
CA GLN A 264 -9.31 6.60 17.90
C GLN A 264 -10.57 7.41 17.54
N PHE A 265 -11.05 8.29 18.44
CA PHE A 265 -12.20 9.14 18.19
C PHE A 265 -11.88 10.40 17.38
N MET A 266 -10.61 10.66 17.11
CA MET A 266 -10.20 11.79 16.28
C MET A 266 -10.51 11.50 14.80
N PRO A 267 -10.82 12.52 13.98
CA PRO A 267 -11.09 12.34 12.53
C PRO A 267 -9.93 11.70 11.76
N LYS A 268 -8.68 11.92 12.21
CA LYS A 268 -7.45 11.26 11.72
C LYS A 268 -6.67 10.78 12.95
N PRO A 269 -6.94 9.57 13.44
CA PRO A 269 -6.29 9.07 14.64
C PRO A 269 -4.77 8.94 14.43
N LEU A 270 -4.01 9.43 15.41
CA LEU A 270 -2.55 9.26 15.40
C LEU A 270 -2.15 7.81 15.64
N LEU A 271 -2.94 7.11 16.45
CA LEU A 271 -2.73 5.72 16.82
C LEU A 271 -4.07 5.09 17.13
N THR A 272 -4.29 3.86 16.67
CA THR A 272 -5.49 3.09 17.00
C THR A 272 -5.12 1.86 17.82
N PRO A 273 -6.08 1.29 18.60
CA PRO A 273 -5.84 0.04 19.32
C PRO A 273 -5.41 -1.10 18.38
N ASP A 274 -5.99 -1.18 17.19
CA ASP A 274 -5.66 -2.19 16.19
C ASP A 274 -4.22 -2.04 15.68
N GLN A 275 -3.76 -0.82 15.44
CA GLN A 275 -2.36 -0.54 15.07
C GLN A 275 -1.38 -0.93 16.19
N LEU A 276 -1.76 -0.81 17.47
CA LEU A 276 -0.92 -1.27 18.57
C LEU A 276 -0.72 -2.78 18.59
N ILE A 277 -1.72 -3.55 18.16
CA ILE A 277 -1.59 -5.00 18.02
C ILE A 277 -0.51 -5.30 16.96
N LEU A 278 -0.59 -4.64 15.80
CA LEU A 278 0.37 -4.81 14.72
C LEU A 278 1.81 -4.41 15.13
N LEU A 279 1.95 -3.37 15.96
CA LEU A 279 3.26 -2.91 16.45
C LEU A 279 3.97 -3.90 17.38
N LYS A 280 3.29 -4.93 17.89
CA LYS A 280 3.90 -5.97 18.71
C LYS A 280 4.66 -7.02 17.90
N SER A 281 4.45 -7.07 16.60
CA SER A 281 5.08 -8.00 15.67
C SER A 281 5.97 -7.25 14.67
N ASP A 282 7.06 -7.88 14.26
CA ASP A 282 7.93 -7.33 13.22
C ASP A 282 7.21 -7.31 11.86
N ASN A 283 7.49 -6.30 11.06
CA ASN A 283 6.94 -6.11 9.72
C ASN A 283 8.06 -6.28 8.69
N VAL A 284 8.58 -7.51 8.64
CA VAL A 284 9.67 -7.95 7.76
C VAL A 284 9.21 -9.13 6.92
N THR A 285 9.86 -9.36 5.77
CA THR A 285 9.54 -10.49 4.90
C THR A 285 9.93 -11.82 5.55
N ALA A 286 9.12 -12.85 5.35
CA ALA A 286 9.46 -14.20 5.77
C ALA A 286 10.46 -14.83 4.79
N ALA A 287 11.42 -15.59 5.31
CA ALA A 287 12.52 -16.15 4.52
C ALA A 287 12.06 -17.20 3.47
N ASP A 288 10.91 -17.81 3.68
CA ASP A 288 10.31 -18.82 2.81
C ASP A 288 9.30 -18.25 1.80
N MET A 289 9.04 -16.94 1.86
CA MET A 289 8.10 -16.28 0.95
C MET A 289 8.83 -15.65 -0.25
N PRO A 290 8.28 -15.80 -1.48
CA PRO A 290 8.85 -15.14 -2.65
C PRO A 290 8.76 -13.62 -2.49
N GLY A 291 9.80 -12.93 -2.92
CA GLY A 291 9.94 -11.48 -2.86
C GLY A 291 10.24 -10.84 -4.21
N PHE A 292 10.98 -9.75 -4.20
CA PHE A 292 11.40 -9.03 -5.40
C PHE A 292 12.24 -9.87 -6.36
N ASP A 293 13.11 -10.74 -5.83
CA ASP A 293 13.97 -11.60 -6.66
C ASP A 293 13.14 -12.53 -7.55
N ALA A 294 12.04 -13.08 -7.00
CA ALA A 294 11.12 -13.93 -7.76
C ALA A 294 10.35 -13.15 -8.86
N LEU A 295 10.28 -11.82 -8.75
CA LEU A 295 9.75 -10.92 -9.78
C LEU A 295 10.83 -10.40 -10.75
N GLY A 296 12.09 -10.83 -10.59
CA GLY A 296 13.22 -10.35 -11.36
C GLY A 296 13.59 -8.89 -11.08
N LEU A 297 13.30 -8.40 -9.88
CA LEU A 297 13.49 -7.02 -9.47
C LEU A 297 14.50 -6.92 -8.30
N THR A 298 15.20 -5.80 -8.23
CA THR A 298 16.06 -5.44 -7.10
C THR A 298 15.52 -4.16 -6.46
N PRO A 299 15.06 -4.20 -5.20
CA PRO A 299 14.53 -3.02 -4.54
C PRO A 299 15.63 -2.02 -4.19
N MET A 300 15.31 -0.73 -4.26
CA MET A 300 16.24 0.34 -3.89
C MET A 300 16.20 0.63 -2.39
N PRO A 301 17.33 1.07 -1.79
CA PRO A 301 17.35 1.53 -0.40
C PRO A 301 16.50 2.80 -0.25
N ILE A 302 15.78 2.89 0.88
CA ILE A 302 14.89 4.04 1.14
C ILE A 302 15.65 5.36 1.23
N GLU A 303 16.91 5.33 1.66
CA GLU A 303 17.79 6.49 1.77
C GLU A 303 17.96 7.23 0.43
N ALA A 304 17.77 6.53 -0.69
CA ALA A 304 17.85 7.13 -2.01
C ALA A 304 16.73 8.14 -2.30
N ILE A 305 15.57 8.00 -1.64
CA ILE A 305 14.40 8.85 -1.90
C ILE A 305 14.04 9.80 -0.75
N LEU A 306 14.44 9.48 0.50
CA LEU A 306 14.09 10.27 1.67
C LEU A 306 14.52 11.75 1.57
N PRO A 307 15.74 12.09 1.06
CA PRO A 307 16.19 13.47 0.98
C PRO A 307 15.28 14.36 0.14
N ASP A 308 14.70 13.81 -0.93
CA ASP A 308 13.94 14.58 -1.92
C ASP A 308 12.62 15.10 -1.33
N TYR A 309 11.84 14.24 -0.69
CA TYR A 309 10.51 14.65 -0.21
C TYR A 309 10.49 15.13 1.25
N LEU A 310 11.48 14.74 2.07
CA LEU A 310 11.59 15.21 3.45
C LEU A 310 12.26 16.58 3.57
N ALA A 311 12.89 17.09 2.50
CA ALA A 311 13.52 18.42 2.49
C ALA A 311 12.56 19.53 2.95
N ARG A 312 11.27 19.43 2.65
CA ARG A 312 10.24 20.40 3.04
C ARG A 312 10.04 20.57 4.55
N TYR A 313 10.51 19.60 5.36
CA TYR A 313 10.43 19.64 6.82
C TYR A 313 11.69 20.22 7.50
N ARG A 314 12.73 20.53 6.71
CA ARG A 314 13.98 21.14 7.22
C ARG A 314 13.75 22.56 7.68
N PRO A 315 14.51 23.02 8.69
CA PRO A 315 14.60 24.45 8.98
C PRO A 315 15.16 25.22 7.77
N GLN A 316 14.70 26.46 7.56
CA GLN A 316 15.22 27.30 6.47
C GLN A 316 16.75 27.43 6.55
N GLY A 317 17.43 27.26 5.41
CA GLY A 317 18.88 27.39 5.30
C GLY A 317 19.73 26.19 5.68
N LYS A 318 19.15 25.11 6.24
CA LYS A 318 19.91 23.87 6.53
C LYS A 318 19.83 22.87 5.39
N LYS A 319 21.01 22.39 4.94
CA LYS A 319 21.15 21.26 4.01
C LYS A 319 21.61 20.04 4.81
N THR A 320 21.26 18.82 4.37
CA THR A 320 21.90 17.59 4.86
C THR A 320 23.39 17.65 4.51
N ALA A 321 24.22 17.37 5.50
CA ALA A 321 25.66 17.20 5.29
C ALA A 321 25.92 15.90 4.51
#